data_68c28f14a8495e2dafa9515bd0193f9c
#
_entry.id   68c28f14a8495e2dafa9515bd0193f9c
#
_cell.length_a   1.000
_cell.length_b   1.000
_cell.length_c   1.000
_cell.angle_alpha   90.00
_cell.angle_beta   90.00
_cell.angle_gamma   90.00
#
_symmetry.space_group_name_H-M   'P 1'
#
loop_
_entity.id
_entity.type
_entity.pdbx_description
1 polymer ?
#
loop_
_entity_poly.entity_id
_entity_poly.type
_entity_poly.pdbx_seq_one_letter_code
_entity_poly.pdbx_strand_id
1 'polypeptide(L)'
;MRGWMGKFRSLFLFGALTMLLTGCGIENISALKPKGYGSELLFDLMLISIAIMIFVFVIVMAIYAFVLLRYREKKGQEHIVPKQTEGNKALEVIWTVIPIILLLVLAIPTVQATFDLADQSTQGDEGVLTVDVTGNQYWWQFDYADQEISTSQEIYIPTNERVYLNMKASDVIHSFWVPAISGKMDTIPGENMNTMYLEAYEEGVYEGFCAELCGPSHSLMYFKVIAVSPDEFDQWVEDMQNIDPEETASASEGQQLFNDNCMSCHAIGGASAGVGPNLGNFANREKIAGVLQPSKDNLVDWILHPDEVKPGNQMPPQLVEPGEAEKIADYLLELDHSDVGNDLEMQSVEE
;
A
#
# COMPACT_ATOMS: atom_id res chain seq x y z
N MET A 1 14.94 -17.62 -50.11
CA MET A 1 15.63 -16.94 -48.97
C MET A 1 14.78 -15.88 -48.24
N ARG A 2 13.74 -15.29 -48.84
CA ARG A 2 12.86 -14.28 -48.17
C ARG A 2 12.00 -14.82 -47.02
N GLY A 3 11.63 -16.11 -47.01
CA GLY A 3 10.74 -16.65 -45.94
C GLY A 3 11.45 -16.95 -44.62
N TRP A 4 12.75 -17.18 -44.61
CA TRP A 4 13.49 -17.51 -43.40
C TRP A 4 13.86 -16.26 -42.60
N MET A 5 14.25 -15.18 -43.26
CA MET A 5 14.50 -13.87 -42.65
C MET A 5 13.25 -13.26 -42.00
N GLY A 6 12.03 -13.52 -42.53
CA GLY A 6 10.79 -13.09 -41.92
C GLY A 6 10.50 -13.77 -40.60
N LYS A 7 10.76 -15.09 -40.52
CA LYS A 7 10.59 -15.85 -39.25
C LYS A 7 11.59 -15.44 -38.19
N PHE A 8 12.84 -15.16 -38.54
CA PHE A 8 13.85 -14.65 -37.62
C PHE A 8 13.51 -13.23 -37.08
N ARG A 9 12.97 -12.35 -37.94
CA ARG A 9 12.51 -11.02 -37.51
C ARG A 9 11.34 -11.12 -36.48
N SER A 10 10.39 -12.02 -36.73
CA SER A 10 9.28 -12.22 -35.78
C SER A 10 9.76 -12.83 -34.47
N LEU A 11 10.69 -13.78 -34.50
CA LEU A 11 11.27 -14.36 -33.28
C LEU A 11 12.11 -13.34 -32.49
N PHE A 12 12.90 -12.52 -33.23
CA PHE A 12 13.69 -11.45 -32.62
C PHE A 12 12.79 -10.36 -32.00
N LEU A 13 11.71 -9.95 -32.70
CA LEU A 13 10.73 -9.00 -32.18
C LEU A 13 9.99 -9.55 -30.95
N PHE A 14 9.64 -10.83 -30.97
CA PHE A 14 9.02 -11.49 -29.83
C PHE A 14 9.99 -11.59 -28.64
N GLY A 15 11.26 -11.98 -28.88
CA GLY A 15 12.30 -12.00 -27.86
C GLY A 15 12.66 -10.62 -27.33
N ALA A 16 12.68 -9.58 -28.17
CA ALA A 16 12.87 -8.20 -27.72
C ALA A 16 11.67 -7.68 -26.92
N LEU A 17 10.45 -8.05 -27.32
CA LEU A 17 9.23 -7.70 -26.60
C LEU A 17 9.16 -8.40 -25.22
N THR A 18 9.56 -9.67 -25.13
CA THR A 18 9.64 -10.37 -23.84
C THR A 18 10.71 -9.77 -22.93
N MET A 19 11.87 -9.35 -23.45
CA MET A 19 12.88 -8.62 -22.66
C MET A 19 12.39 -7.24 -22.16
N LEU A 20 11.55 -6.55 -22.94
CA LEU A 20 10.96 -5.27 -22.53
C LEU A 20 9.83 -5.45 -21.49
N LEU A 21 9.29 -6.64 -21.38
CA LEU A 21 8.24 -6.98 -20.39
C LEU A 21 8.80 -7.50 -19.06
N THR A 22 10.12 -7.78 -19.00
CA THR A 22 10.79 -8.07 -17.72
C THR A 22 11.04 -6.75 -16.99
N GLY A 23 10.04 -6.23 -16.32
CA GLY A 23 10.17 -5.08 -15.44
C GLY A 23 10.85 -5.51 -14.14
N CYS A 24 11.91 -4.78 -13.73
CA CYS A 24 12.42 -4.85 -12.38
C CYS A 24 11.46 -4.03 -11.50
N GLY A 25 10.57 -4.68 -10.77
CA GLY A 25 9.72 -4.04 -9.77
C GLY A 25 10.37 -4.15 -8.39
N ILE A 26 10.15 -3.17 -7.54
CA ILE A 26 10.52 -3.23 -6.12
C ILE A 26 9.62 -4.30 -5.47
N GLU A 27 10.22 -5.31 -4.82
CA GLU A 27 9.48 -6.45 -4.27
C GLU A 27 8.52 -6.04 -3.15
N ASN A 28 8.95 -5.13 -2.29
CA ASN A 28 8.20 -4.65 -1.13
C ASN A 28 6.99 -3.75 -1.45
N ILE A 29 6.78 -3.44 -2.75
CA ILE A 29 5.59 -2.73 -3.25
C ILE A 29 4.66 -3.69 -4.01
N SER A 30 5.11 -4.89 -4.34
CA SER A 30 4.47 -5.72 -5.35
C SER A 30 3.46 -6.71 -4.75
N ALA A 31 2.19 -6.59 -5.13
CA ALA A 31 1.18 -7.63 -4.89
C ALA A 31 1.46 -8.96 -5.63
N LEU A 32 2.45 -9.00 -6.56
CA LEU A 32 2.86 -10.22 -7.28
C LEU A 32 3.95 -11.00 -6.55
N LYS A 33 4.49 -10.43 -5.47
CA LYS A 33 5.45 -11.08 -4.56
C LYS A 33 4.93 -10.95 -3.13
N PRO A 34 3.96 -11.77 -2.74
CA PRO A 34 3.34 -11.68 -1.43
C PRO A 34 4.37 -11.94 -0.31
N LYS A 35 4.36 -11.08 0.69
CA LYS A 35 5.21 -11.11 1.88
C LYS A 35 4.38 -11.22 3.17
N GLY A 36 3.07 -11.44 3.06
CA GLY A 36 2.17 -11.58 4.19
C GLY A 36 0.93 -12.39 3.84
N TYR A 37 0.21 -12.85 4.87
CA TYR A 37 -0.93 -13.77 4.74
C TYR A 37 -2.02 -13.23 3.81
N GLY A 38 -2.43 -11.98 3.99
CA GLY A 38 -3.52 -11.40 3.19
C GLY A 38 -3.17 -11.26 1.72
N SER A 39 -1.92 -10.86 1.40
CA SER A 39 -1.45 -10.75 0.01
C SER A 39 -1.27 -12.11 -0.65
N GLU A 40 -0.80 -13.14 0.08
CA GLU A 40 -0.65 -14.52 -0.42
C GLU A 40 -2.01 -15.10 -0.82
N LEU A 41 -3.01 -14.97 0.07
CA LEU A 41 -4.37 -15.44 -0.19
C LEU A 41 -5.00 -14.79 -1.44
N LEU A 42 -4.83 -13.48 -1.59
CA LEU A 42 -5.30 -12.74 -2.76
C LEU A 42 -4.52 -13.10 -4.04
N PHE A 43 -3.23 -13.35 -3.94
CA PHE A 43 -2.39 -13.78 -5.05
C PHE A 43 -2.81 -15.16 -5.57
N ASP A 44 -3.09 -16.12 -4.69
CA ASP A 44 -3.58 -17.45 -5.08
C ASP A 44 -4.92 -17.38 -5.81
N LEU A 45 -5.86 -16.57 -5.32
CA LEU A 45 -7.13 -16.31 -6.00
C LEU A 45 -6.92 -15.69 -7.38
N MET A 46 -5.99 -14.75 -7.51
CA MET A 46 -5.62 -14.13 -8.77
C MET A 46 -5.06 -15.17 -9.76
N LEU A 47 -4.20 -16.09 -9.32
CA LEU A 47 -3.65 -17.15 -10.18
C LEU A 47 -4.75 -18.09 -10.70
N ILE A 48 -5.70 -18.51 -9.85
CA ILE A 48 -6.86 -19.31 -10.26
C ILE A 48 -7.68 -18.55 -11.31
N SER A 49 -7.96 -17.26 -11.06
CA SER A 49 -8.72 -16.40 -11.98
C SER A 49 -8.02 -16.27 -13.33
N ILE A 50 -6.72 -16.00 -13.34
CA ILE A 50 -5.90 -15.89 -14.57
C ILE A 50 -5.90 -17.21 -15.34
N ALA A 51 -5.74 -18.35 -14.66
CA ALA A 51 -5.77 -19.66 -15.32
C ALA A 51 -7.11 -19.91 -16.02
N ILE A 52 -8.23 -19.62 -15.35
CA ILE A 52 -9.58 -19.72 -15.94
C ILE A 52 -9.72 -18.77 -17.13
N MET A 53 -9.29 -17.51 -16.99
CA MET A 53 -9.39 -16.51 -18.06
C MET A 53 -8.57 -16.91 -19.29
N ILE A 54 -7.34 -17.40 -19.11
CA ILE A 54 -6.51 -17.88 -20.22
C ILE A 54 -7.17 -19.07 -20.91
N PHE A 55 -7.70 -20.02 -20.15
CA PHE A 55 -8.39 -21.20 -20.69
C PHE A 55 -9.58 -20.77 -21.57
N VAL A 56 -10.47 -19.93 -21.05
CA VAL A 56 -11.63 -19.43 -21.81
C VAL A 56 -11.19 -18.62 -23.04
N PHE A 57 -10.21 -17.73 -22.89
CA PHE A 57 -9.67 -16.92 -23.98
C PHE A 57 -9.14 -17.78 -25.13
N VAL A 58 -8.34 -18.82 -24.83
CA VAL A 58 -7.78 -19.73 -25.83
C VAL A 58 -8.88 -20.46 -26.59
N ILE A 59 -9.91 -20.97 -25.89
CA ILE A 59 -11.04 -21.64 -26.54
C ILE A 59 -11.81 -20.69 -27.48
N VAL A 60 -12.15 -19.49 -26.97
CA VAL A 60 -12.89 -18.49 -27.75
C VAL A 60 -12.08 -18.06 -28.97
N MET A 61 -10.79 -17.79 -28.82
CA MET A 61 -9.91 -17.41 -29.92
C MET A 61 -9.71 -18.54 -30.94
N ALA A 62 -9.64 -19.79 -30.49
CA ALA A 62 -9.56 -20.95 -31.39
C ALA A 62 -10.85 -21.10 -32.22
N ILE A 63 -12.03 -20.98 -31.59
CA ILE A 63 -13.32 -21.01 -32.28
C ILE A 63 -13.42 -19.83 -33.26
N TYR A 64 -13.05 -18.63 -32.83
CA TYR A 64 -13.05 -17.42 -33.66
C TYR A 64 -12.16 -17.58 -34.90
N ALA A 65 -10.92 -18.01 -34.70
CA ALA A 65 -9.98 -18.27 -35.80
C ALA A 65 -10.52 -19.33 -36.76
N PHE A 66 -11.08 -20.43 -36.22
CA PHE A 66 -11.71 -21.47 -37.05
C PHE A 66 -12.84 -20.91 -37.90
N VAL A 67 -13.75 -20.12 -37.33
CA VAL A 67 -14.89 -19.53 -38.04
C VAL A 67 -14.39 -18.58 -39.13
N LEU A 68 -13.45 -17.69 -38.85
CA LEU A 68 -12.89 -16.77 -39.82
C LEU A 68 -12.21 -17.49 -40.98
N LEU A 69 -11.44 -18.54 -40.73
CA LEU A 69 -10.75 -19.27 -41.77
C LEU A 69 -11.68 -20.16 -42.59
N ARG A 70 -12.67 -20.78 -41.95
CA ARG A 70 -13.56 -21.76 -42.58
C ARG A 70 -14.71 -21.13 -43.36
N TYR A 71 -15.27 -20.03 -42.86
CA TYR A 71 -16.47 -19.40 -43.41
C TYR A 71 -16.21 -18.06 -44.09
N ARG A 72 -14.92 -17.75 -44.35
CA ARG A 72 -14.54 -16.56 -45.09
C ARG A 72 -15.13 -16.63 -46.51
N GLU A 73 -15.76 -15.53 -46.97
CA GLU A 73 -16.19 -15.36 -48.33
C GLU A 73 -15.03 -15.53 -49.34
N LYS A 74 -15.27 -16.27 -50.41
CA LYS A 74 -14.30 -16.51 -51.48
C LYS A 74 -14.76 -15.80 -52.75
N LYS A 75 -13.83 -15.35 -53.58
CA LYS A 75 -14.14 -14.74 -54.88
C LYS A 75 -15.02 -15.67 -55.69
N GLY A 76 -16.12 -15.12 -56.23
CA GLY A 76 -17.13 -15.83 -57.01
C GLY A 76 -18.26 -16.48 -56.17
N GLN A 77 -18.30 -16.22 -54.85
CA GLN A 77 -19.36 -16.72 -53.96
C GLN A 77 -20.18 -15.58 -53.32
N GLU A 78 -20.08 -14.36 -53.86
CA GLU A 78 -20.66 -13.13 -53.30
C GLU A 78 -22.22 -13.14 -53.25
N HIS A 79 -22.85 -14.08 -53.94
CA HIS A 79 -24.32 -14.20 -53.99
C HIS A 79 -24.88 -15.48 -53.33
N ILE A 80 -24.00 -16.28 -52.66
CA ILE A 80 -24.46 -17.52 -52.05
C ILE A 80 -24.98 -17.21 -50.66
N VAL A 81 -26.27 -17.32 -50.43
CA VAL A 81 -26.86 -17.24 -49.10
C VAL A 81 -26.56 -18.53 -48.34
N PRO A 82 -25.89 -18.45 -47.17
CA PRO A 82 -25.61 -19.64 -46.34
C PRO A 82 -26.90 -20.34 -45.93
N LYS A 83 -26.89 -21.68 -45.90
CA LYS A 83 -28.01 -22.47 -45.40
C LYS A 83 -28.21 -22.17 -43.92
N GLN A 84 -29.46 -21.89 -43.54
CA GLN A 84 -29.87 -21.73 -42.14
C GLN A 84 -29.67 -23.05 -41.40
N THR A 85 -29.01 -22.99 -40.22
CA THR A 85 -28.80 -24.15 -39.34
C THR A 85 -29.66 -23.99 -38.09
N GLU A 86 -30.32 -25.07 -37.69
CA GLU A 86 -31.04 -25.12 -36.42
C GLU A 86 -30.04 -25.16 -35.23
N GLY A 87 -30.51 -24.70 -34.05
CA GLY A 87 -29.75 -24.77 -32.82
C GLY A 87 -29.41 -26.22 -32.38
N ASN A 88 -28.35 -26.43 -31.66
CA ASN A 88 -27.95 -27.71 -31.09
C ASN A 88 -28.08 -27.67 -29.57
N LYS A 89 -29.08 -28.33 -29.02
CA LYS A 89 -29.36 -28.38 -27.58
C LYS A 89 -28.17 -28.88 -26.73
N ALA A 90 -27.37 -29.82 -27.26
CA ALA A 90 -26.22 -30.30 -26.55
C ALA A 90 -25.13 -29.22 -26.42
N LEU A 91 -24.87 -28.44 -27.49
CA LEU A 91 -23.95 -27.31 -27.45
C LEU A 91 -24.48 -26.21 -26.52
N GLU A 92 -25.78 -25.95 -26.53
CA GLU A 92 -26.42 -24.97 -25.64
C GLU A 92 -26.19 -25.32 -24.17
N VAL A 93 -26.37 -26.57 -23.81
CA VAL A 93 -26.06 -27.06 -22.44
C VAL A 93 -24.58 -26.95 -22.13
N ILE A 94 -23.69 -27.35 -23.04
CA ILE A 94 -22.25 -27.31 -22.81
C ILE A 94 -21.75 -25.89 -22.55
N TRP A 95 -22.10 -24.91 -23.40
CA TRP A 95 -21.63 -23.53 -23.21
C TRP A 95 -22.30 -22.78 -22.07
N THR A 96 -23.38 -23.33 -21.49
CA THR A 96 -24.01 -22.81 -20.28
C THR A 96 -23.41 -23.44 -19.03
N VAL A 97 -23.29 -24.77 -19.01
CA VAL A 97 -22.87 -25.50 -17.81
C VAL A 97 -21.36 -25.33 -17.51
N ILE A 98 -20.49 -25.36 -18.54
CA ILE A 98 -19.06 -25.20 -18.34
C ILE A 98 -18.70 -23.87 -17.68
N PRO A 99 -19.15 -22.70 -18.14
CA PRO A 99 -18.91 -21.44 -17.46
C PRO A 99 -19.44 -21.41 -16.02
N ILE A 100 -20.59 -22.00 -15.73
CA ILE A 100 -21.13 -22.09 -14.37
C ILE A 100 -20.18 -22.89 -13.47
N ILE A 101 -19.65 -24.02 -13.96
CA ILE A 101 -18.69 -24.81 -13.18
C ILE A 101 -17.41 -24.03 -12.93
N LEU A 102 -16.88 -23.32 -13.93
CA LEU A 102 -15.68 -22.48 -13.79
C LEU A 102 -15.89 -21.34 -12.78
N LEU A 103 -17.07 -20.71 -12.79
CA LEU A 103 -17.43 -19.73 -11.78
C LEU A 103 -17.52 -20.31 -10.38
N LEU A 104 -18.05 -21.51 -10.20
CA LEU A 104 -18.08 -22.18 -8.91
C LEU A 104 -16.67 -22.55 -8.39
N VAL A 105 -15.77 -22.96 -9.30
CA VAL A 105 -14.36 -23.22 -8.96
C VAL A 105 -13.68 -21.96 -8.40
N LEU A 106 -14.04 -20.77 -8.89
CA LEU A 106 -13.51 -19.50 -8.37
C LEU A 106 -14.29 -19.02 -7.13
N ALA A 107 -15.62 -19.14 -7.14
CA ALA A 107 -16.47 -18.60 -6.09
C ALA A 107 -16.24 -19.25 -4.72
N ILE A 108 -16.02 -20.56 -4.68
CA ILE A 108 -15.84 -21.29 -3.42
C ILE A 108 -14.61 -20.77 -2.65
N PRO A 109 -13.38 -20.75 -3.22
CA PRO A 109 -12.22 -20.22 -2.51
C PRO A 109 -12.33 -18.71 -2.25
N THR A 110 -13.00 -17.93 -3.13
CA THR A 110 -13.24 -16.48 -2.88
C THR A 110 -14.08 -16.26 -1.64
N VAL A 111 -15.16 -17.05 -1.46
CA VAL A 111 -16.02 -16.95 -0.26
C VAL A 111 -15.25 -17.37 1.00
N GLN A 112 -14.45 -18.43 0.93
CA GLN A 112 -13.59 -18.85 2.05
C GLN A 112 -12.61 -17.72 2.42
N ALA A 113 -11.86 -17.18 1.45
CA ALA A 113 -10.93 -16.08 1.67
C ALA A 113 -11.60 -14.83 2.26
N THR A 114 -12.85 -14.56 1.89
CA THR A 114 -13.61 -13.43 2.46
C THR A 114 -13.83 -13.61 3.97
N PHE A 115 -14.16 -14.83 4.41
CA PHE A 115 -14.32 -15.12 5.84
C PHE A 115 -12.98 -15.15 6.57
N ASP A 116 -11.92 -15.69 5.97
CA ASP A 116 -10.59 -15.72 6.55
C ASP A 116 -10.00 -14.31 6.77
N LEU A 117 -10.16 -13.42 5.78
CA LEU A 117 -9.71 -12.02 5.89
C LEU A 117 -10.59 -11.16 6.82
N ALA A 118 -11.81 -11.58 7.08
CA ALA A 118 -12.71 -10.91 8.03
C ALA A 118 -12.65 -11.50 9.44
N ASP A 119 -11.75 -12.46 9.70
CA ASP A 119 -11.63 -13.12 11.00
C ASP A 119 -11.06 -12.17 12.05
N GLN A 120 -11.88 -11.89 13.06
CA GLN A 120 -11.56 -11.05 14.22
C GLN A 120 -11.62 -11.86 15.53
N SER A 121 -11.57 -13.17 15.44
CA SER A 121 -11.82 -14.07 16.57
C SER A 121 -10.83 -13.91 17.72
N THR A 122 -9.60 -13.46 17.43
CA THR A 122 -8.55 -13.23 18.43
C THR A 122 -8.31 -11.75 18.74
N GLN A 123 -9.03 -10.82 18.11
CA GLN A 123 -8.92 -9.40 18.41
C GLN A 123 -9.37 -9.12 19.85
N GLY A 124 -8.50 -8.44 20.61
CA GLY A 124 -8.75 -8.12 22.01
C GLY A 124 -8.38 -9.23 23.01
N ASP A 125 -7.82 -10.34 22.53
CA ASP A 125 -7.20 -11.33 23.42
C ASP A 125 -5.90 -10.77 24.02
N GLU A 126 -5.53 -11.26 25.21
CA GLU A 126 -4.30 -10.83 25.88
C GLU A 126 -3.05 -11.09 25.01
N GLY A 127 -2.25 -10.06 24.79
CA GLY A 127 -1.03 -10.10 23.98
C GLY A 127 -1.26 -9.95 22.47
N VAL A 128 -2.48 -9.72 22.01
CA VAL A 128 -2.77 -9.47 20.59
C VAL A 128 -2.75 -7.97 20.30
N LEU A 129 -1.80 -7.55 19.47
CA LEU A 129 -1.61 -6.16 19.11
C LEU A 129 -2.79 -5.61 18.29
N THR A 130 -3.31 -4.46 18.75
CA THR A 130 -4.32 -3.70 18.01
C THR A 130 -3.85 -2.25 17.85
N VAL A 131 -3.90 -1.72 16.63
CA VAL A 131 -3.51 -0.35 16.29
C VAL A 131 -4.70 0.39 15.70
N ASP A 132 -5.00 1.56 16.23
CA ASP A 132 -6.01 2.45 15.67
C ASP A 132 -5.39 3.26 14.54
N VAL A 133 -5.97 3.16 13.34
CA VAL A 133 -5.49 3.84 12.13
C VAL A 133 -6.45 4.95 11.75
N THR A 134 -5.94 6.19 11.69
CA THR A 134 -6.72 7.33 11.24
C THR A 134 -6.15 7.92 9.96
N GLY A 135 -6.96 7.90 8.87
CA GLY A 135 -6.63 8.61 7.64
C GLY A 135 -6.99 10.10 7.75
N ASN A 136 -6.05 10.96 7.36
CA ASN A 136 -6.21 12.41 7.32
C ASN A 136 -5.73 12.93 5.96
N GLN A 137 -6.19 14.09 5.51
CA GLN A 137 -5.67 14.74 4.30
C GLN A 137 -4.36 15.47 4.60
N TYR A 138 -3.12 14.98 4.28
CA TYR A 138 -2.82 13.77 3.49
C TYR A 138 -1.75 12.98 4.21
N TRP A 139 -2.09 12.37 5.34
CA TRP A 139 -1.17 11.62 6.19
C TRP A 139 -1.92 10.53 6.97
N TRP A 140 -1.17 9.55 7.50
CA TRP A 140 -1.69 8.44 8.28
C TRP A 140 -1.22 8.55 9.73
N GLN A 141 -2.13 8.35 10.66
CA GLN A 141 -1.87 8.27 12.09
C GLN A 141 -2.06 6.83 12.56
N PHE A 142 -1.17 6.38 13.43
CA PHE A 142 -1.17 5.06 14.02
C PHE A 142 -1.07 5.19 15.54
N ASP A 143 -2.12 4.79 16.25
CA ASP A 143 -2.21 4.88 17.69
C ASP A 143 -2.18 3.47 18.30
N TYR A 144 -1.17 3.17 19.07
CA TYR A 144 -1.01 1.96 19.87
C TYR A 144 -1.54 2.25 21.26
N ALA A 145 -2.85 2.06 21.46
CA ALA A 145 -3.54 2.53 22.66
C ALA A 145 -3.03 1.88 23.95
N ASP A 146 -2.74 0.56 23.91
CA ASP A 146 -2.25 -0.18 25.07
C ASP A 146 -0.80 0.17 25.44
N GLN A 147 -0.02 0.68 24.48
CA GLN A 147 1.35 1.12 24.66
C GLN A 147 1.48 2.63 24.90
N GLU A 148 0.38 3.39 24.76
CA GLU A 148 0.36 4.85 24.85
C GLU A 148 1.32 5.54 23.84
N ILE A 149 1.48 4.94 22.64
CA ILE A 149 2.34 5.43 21.56
C ILE A 149 1.47 5.92 20.41
N SER A 150 1.84 7.04 19.80
CA SER A 150 1.29 7.51 18.54
C SER A 150 2.40 7.80 17.54
N THR A 151 2.28 7.25 16.32
CA THR A 151 3.19 7.52 15.21
C THR A 151 2.46 8.07 14.00
N SER A 152 3.19 8.50 13.01
CA SER A 152 2.61 8.98 11.75
C SER A 152 3.48 8.58 10.55
N GLN A 153 2.85 8.19 9.46
CA GLN A 153 3.47 7.74 8.21
C GLN A 153 4.22 6.41 8.30
N GLU A 154 4.55 5.94 9.50
CA GLU A 154 5.25 4.69 9.74
C GLU A 154 4.54 3.90 10.84
N ILE A 155 4.17 2.66 10.51
CA ILE A 155 3.57 1.70 11.45
C ILE A 155 4.55 0.55 11.65
N TYR A 156 4.92 0.26 12.90
CA TYR A 156 5.77 -0.86 13.29
C TYR A 156 4.92 -2.06 13.67
N ILE A 157 5.27 -3.24 13.19
CA ILE A 157 4.55 -4.49 13.50
C ILE A 157 5.54 -5.63 13.74
N PRO A 158 5.26 -6.57 14.65
CA PRO A 158 6.03 -7.80 14.77
C PRO A 158 5.75 -8.74 13.57
N THR A 159 6.78 -9.48 13.11
CA THR A 159 6.64 -10.51 12.08
C THR A 159 5.97 -11.76 12.61
N ASN A 160 5.24 -12.48 11.73
CA ASN A 160 4.56 -13.74 12.02
C ASN A 160 3.48 -13.65 13.12
N GLU A 161 3.00 -12.47 13.41
CA GLU A 161 1.91 -12.19 14.33
C GLU A 161 0.81 -11.40 13.63
N ARG A 162 -0.45 -11.64 14.03
CA ARG A 162 -1.59 -10.85 13.55
C ARG A 162 -1.67 -9.54 14.32
N VAL A 163 -1.63 -8.45 13.59
CA VAL A 163 -1.84 -7.09 14.10
C VAL A 163 -3.18 -6.59 13.57
N TYR A 164 -4.14 -6.37 14.46
CA TYR A 164 -5.44 -5.84 14.08
C TYR A 164 -5.40 -4.32 13.93
N LEU A 165 -6.05 -3.83 12.88
CA LEU A 165 -6.16 -2.41 12.59
C LEU A 165 -7.62 -1.99 12.69
N ASN A 166 -7.93 -1.09 13.62
CA ASN A 166 -9.21 -0.39 13.67
C ASN A 166 -9.11 0.89 12.86
N MET A 167 -9.90 1.05 11.82
CA MET A 167 -9.66 2.06 10.79
C MET A 167 -10.79 3.05 10.67
N LYS A 168 -10.47 4.33 10.78
CA LYS A 168 -11.37 5.47 10.59
C LYS A 168 -10.71 6.58 9.80
N ALA A 169 -11.46 7.58 9.39
CA ALA A 169 -10.96 8.82 8.82
C ALA A 169 -11.47 10.02 9.61
N SER A 170 -10.68 11.09 9.66
CA SER A 170 -11.06 12.34 10.33
C SER A 170 -11.84 13.29 9.40
N ASP A 171 -11.72 13.12 8.08
CA ASP A 171 -12.20 14.08 7.09
C ASP A 171 -12.97 13.45 5.93
N VAL A 172 -12.30 12.81 4.97
CA VAL A 172 -12.91 12.15 3.82
C VAL A 172 -12.56 10.65 3.83
N ILE A 173 -13.13 9.87 2.92
CA ILE A 173 -12.75 8.47 2.77
C ILE A 173 -11.33 8.38 2.22
N HIS A 174 -10.51 7.53 2.86
CA HIS A 174 -9.23 7.06 2.34
C HIS A 174 -9.26 5.53 2.28
N SER A 175 -8.29 4.89 1.66
CA SER A 175 -8.16 3.43 1.65
C SER A 175 -6.73 3.04 1.98
N PHE A 176 -6.57 2.30 3.07
CA PHE A 176 -5.29 1.78 3.53
C PHE A 176 -4.90 0.55 2.71
N TRP A 177 -3.72 0.56 2.08
CA TRP A 177 -3.28 -0.54 1.23
C TRP A 177 -1.77 -0.74 1.27
N VAL A 178 -1.35 -1.95 1.63
CA VAL A 178 0.04 -2.41 1.60
C VAL A 178 0.11 -3.63 0.69
N PRO A 179 0.39 -3.44 -0.61
CA PRO A 179 0.23 -4.49 -1.63
C PRO A 179 1.00 -5.78 -1.35
N ALA A 180 2.21 -5.67 -0.77
CA ALA A 180 3.06 -6.82 -0.49
C ALA A 180 2.58 -7.65 0.71
N ILE A 181 1.79 -7.09 1.65
CA ILE A 181 1.38 -7.77 2.88
C ILE A 181 -0.10 -8.14 2.86
N SER A 182 -0.97 -7.25 2.38
CA SER A 182 -2.42 -7.41 2.53
C SER A 182 -3.23 -6.80 1.39
N GLY A 183 -4.55 -7.02 1.44
CA GLY A 183 -5.52 -6.28 0.65
C GLY A 183 -5.67 -4.84 1.12
N LYS A 184 -6.68 -4.15 0.60
CA LYS A 184 -7.01 -2.77 1.00
C LYS A 184 -8.32 -2.73 1.77
N MET A 185 -8.41 -1.72 2.66
CA MET A 185 -9.60 -1.45 3.44
C MET A 185 -9.82 0.07 3.56
N ASP A 186 -11.08 0.49 3.38
CA ASP A 186 -11.44 1.90 3.45
C ASP A 186 -11.46 2.39 4.90
N THR A 187 -10.98 3.61 5.12
CA THR A 187 -11.17 4.39 6.34
C THR A 187 -12.30 5.37 6.10
N ILE A 188 -13.35 5.29 6.93
CA ILE A 188 -14.60 6.03 6.72
C ILE A 188 -14.76 7.07 7.82
N PRO A 189 -15.15 8.32 7.49
CA PRO A 189 -15.49 9.33 8.49
C PRO A 189 -16.73 8.93 9.31
N GLY A 190 -16.75 9.32 10.58
CA GLY A 190 -17.88 9.10 11.48
C GLY A 190 -17.58 8.08 12.58
N GLU A 191 -18.64 7.50 13.14
CA GLU A 191 -18.53 6.59 14.30
C GLU A 191 -18.22 5.13 13.92
N ASN A 192 -18.43 4.76 12.66
CA ASN A 192 -18.18 3.39 12.19
C ASN A 192 -16.70 3.21 11.88
N MET A 193 -16.13 2.13 12.39
CA MET A 193 -14.76 1.69 12.08
C MET A 193 -14.80 0.43 11.25
N ASN A 194 -13.96 0.36 10.22
CA ASN A 194 -13.62 -0.87 9.55
C ASN A 194 -12.46 -1.55 10.28
N THR A 195 -12.38 -2.86 10.19
CA THR A 195 -11.28 -3.62 10.81
C THR A 195 -10.66 -4.55 9.77
N MET A 196 -9.34 -4.61 9.75
CA MET A 196 -8.57 -5.62 9.05
C MET A 196 -7.41 -6.06 9.93
N TYR A 197 -6.63 -7.06 9.49
CA TYR A 197 -5.36 -7.38 10.13
C TYR A 197 -4.23 -7.42 9.10
N LEU A 198 -3.02 -7.16 9.59
CA LEU A 198 -1.76 -7.39 8.90
C LEU A 198 -1.07 -8.60 9.54
N GLU A 199 -0.36 -9.38 8.73
CA GLU A 199 0.52 -10.45 9.17
C GLU A 199 1.66 -10.54 8.15
N ALA A 200 2.82 -9.96 8.51
CA ALA A 200 4.01 -9.99 7.68
C ALA A 200 4.85 -11.23 8.01
N TYR A 201 5.35 -11.93 7.00
CA TYR A 201 6.15 -13.14 7.18
C TYR A 201 7.64 -12.87 7.40
N GLU A 202 8.15 -11.79 6.84
CA GLU A 202 9.56 -11.45 6.81
C GLU A 202 9.75 -10.03 7.34
N GLU A 203 10.89 -9.80 7.98
CA GLU A 203 11.34 -8.45 8.34
C GLU A 203 11.56 -7.63 7.07
N GLY A 204 11.23 -6.35 7.15
CA GLY A 204 11.40 -5.45 6.00
C GLY A 204 10.53 -4.21 6.07
N VAL A 205 10.80 -3.28 5.18
CA VAL A 205 10.03 -2.06 4.98
C VAL A 205 9.11 -2.23 3.78
N TYR A 206 7.82 -2.11 3.99
CA TYR A 206 6.78 -2.30 2.99
C TYR A 206 6.05 -0.99 2.72
N GLU A 207 6.00 -0.58 1.45
CA GLU A 207 5.33 0.65 1.05
C GLU A 207 3.81 0.51 1.11
N GLY A 208 3.18 1.52 1.71
CA GLY A 208 1.74 1.67 1.79
C GLY A 208 1.22 2.90 1.05
N PHE A 209 -0.01 2.79 0.55
CA PHE A 209 -0.63 3.80 -0.30
C PHE A 209 -2.05 4.11 0.14
N CYS A 210 -2.46 5.36 -0.06
CA CYS A 210 -3.89 5.65 -0.11
C CYS A 210 -4.46 5.17 -1.45
N ALA A 211 -5.44 4.27 -1.41
CA ALA A 211 -6.05 3.65 -2.59
C ALA A 211 -7.46 4.18 -2.90
N GLU A 212 -7.91 5.29 -2.25
CA GLU A 212 -9.17 5.97 -2.54
C GLU A 212 -8.92 7.46 -2.76
N LEU A 213 -9.48 8.02 -3.84
CA LEU A 213 -9.28 9.42 -4.20
C LEU A 213 -9.79 10.36 -3.11
N CYS A 214 -8.88 10.98 -2.37
CA CYS A 214 -9.16 11.80 -1.20
C CYS A 214 -8.89 13.31 -1.38
N GLY A 215 -8.47 13.74 -2.57
CA GLY A 215 -8.23 15.16 -2.89
C GLY A 215 -6.92 15.42 -3.64
N PRO A 216 -6.45 16.70 -3.73
CA PRO A 216 -5.33 17.10 -4.57
C PRO A 216 -4.03 16.34 -4.34
N SER A 217 -3.68 16.05 -3.07
CA SER A 217 -2.45 15.32 -2.73
C SER A 217 -2.66 13.83 -2.45
N HIS A 218 -3.75 13.25 -2.97
CA HIS A 218 -4.00 11.81 -2.87
C HIS A 218 -2.80 10.95 -3.29
N SER A 219 -2.16 11.26 -4.40
CA SER A 219 -1.00 10.55 -4.92
C SER A 219 0.30 10.75 -4.11
N LEU A 220 0.27 11.61 -3.10
CA LEU A 220 1.38 11.91 -2.20
C LEU A 220 1.13 11.40 -0.76
N MET A 221 0.04 10.64 -0.57
CA MET A 221 -0.35 10.09 0.72
C MET A 221 0.19 8.67 0.91
N TYR A 222 1.52 8.58 1.03
CA TYR A 222 2.25 7.34 1.29
C TYR A 222 2.40 7.09 2.79
N PHE A 223 2.68 5.84 3.13
CA PHE A 223 3.11 5.42 4.47
C PHE A 223 3.94 4.15 4.36
N LYS A 224 4.51 3.70 5.46
CA LYS A 224 5.31 2.47 5.52
C LYS A 224 4.83 1.55 6.62
N VAL A 225 4.95 0.25 6.37
CA VAL A 225 4.87 -0.79 7.39
C VAL A 225 6.30 -1.31 7.61
N ILE A 226 6.81 -1.13 8.81
CA ILE A 226 8.12 -1.61 9.23
C ILE A 226 7.87 -2.87 10.04
N ALA A 227 8.11 -4.03 9.42
CA ALA A 227 7.97 -5.33 10.06
C ALA A 227 9.32 -5.75 10.63
N VAL A 228 9.38 -5.97 11.93
CA VAL A 228 10.58 -6.33 12.68
C VAL A 228 10.37 -7.62 13.44
N SER A 229 11.42 -8.19 14.00
CA SER A 229 11.25 -9.34 14.92
C SER A 229 10.43 -8.94 16.16
N PRO A 230 9.76 -9.90 16.84
CA PRO A 230 9.00 -9.58 18.06
C PRO A 230 9.87 -8.93 19.17
N ASP A 231 11.12 -9.38 19.32
CA ASP A 231 12.04 -8.81 20.31
C ASP A 231 12.42 -7.35 19.96
N GLU A 232 12.60 -7.04 18.67
CA GLU A 232 12.87 -5.68 18.21
C GLU A 232 11.61 -4.79 18.31
N PHE A 233 10.43 -5.35 18.10
CA PHE A 233 9.19 -4.62 18.32
C PHE A 233 9.04 -4.21 19.78
N ASP A 234 9.33 -5.12 20.72
CA ASP A 234 9.31 -4.81 22.16
C ASP A 234 10.33 -3.72 22.50
N GLN A 235 11.54 -3.77 21.91
CA GLN A 235 12.54 -2.72 22.09
C GLN A 235 12.06 -1.37 21.54
N TRP A 236 11.47 -1.35 20.33
CA TRP A 236 10.89 -0.14 19.76
C TRP A 236 9.79 0.46 20.66
N VAL A 237 8.93 -0.38 21.25
CA VAL A 237 7.91 0.06 22.21
C VAL A 237 8.56 0.72 23.41
N GLU A 238 9.61 0.10 23.98
CA GLU A 238 10.34 0.66 25.14
C GLU A 238 10.98 2.01 24.78
N ASP A 239 11.65 2.11 23.64
CA ASP A 239 12.27 3.34 23.14
C ASP A 239 11.24 4.45 22.98
N MET A 240 10.10 4.16 22.32
CA MET A 240 9.07 5.15 22.04
C MET A 240 8.31 5.61 23.28
N GLN A 241 8.16 4.75 24.30
CA GLN A 241 7.56 5.10 25.59
C GLN A 241 8.46 6.01 26.42
N ASN A 242 9.77 5.92 26.25
CA ASN A 242 10.75 6.67 26.99
C ASN A 242 11.20 7.98 26.32
N ILE A 243 10.53 8.43 25.27
CA ILE A 243 10.83 9.71 24.63
C ILE A 243 10.64 10.85 25.63
N ASP A 244 11.74 11.51 26.03
CA ASP A 244 11.72 12.72 26.84
C ASP A 244 12.01 13.95 25.96
N PRO A 245 11.00 14.78 25.70
CA PRO A 245 11.18 16.00 24.89
C PRO A 245 12.17 17.01 25.50
N GLU A 246 12.51 16.88 26.80
CA GLU A 246 13.43 17.79 27.48
C GLU A 246 14.90 17.34 27.40
N GLU A 247 15.17 16.05 27.16
CA GLU A 247 16.54 15.52 27.09
C GLU A 247 17.33 15.98 25.83
N THR A 248 16.67 16.38 24.76
CA THR A 248 17.30 16.96 23.56
C THR A 248 17.78 18.40 23.81
N ALA A 249 18.46 18.63 24.90
CA ALA A 249 18.79 19.96 25.47
C ALA A 249 19.85 20.76 24.67
N SER A 250 20.43 20.23 23.60
CA SER A 250 21.39 21.00 22.77
C SER A 250 20.70 22.02 21.86
N ALA A 251 19.43 21.85 21.56
CA ALA A 251 18.66 22.69 20.65
C ALA A 251 17.69 23.66 21.35
N SER A 252 18.08 24.21 22.48
CA SER A 252 17.20 24.99 23.34
C SER A 252 16.39 26.10 22.65
N GLU A 253 16.94 26.78 21.64
CA GLU A 253 16.21 27.84 20.92
C GLU A 253 15.24 27.24 19.89
N GLY A 254 15.62 26.20 19.15
CA GLY A 254 14.75 25.50 18.21
C GLY A 254 13.60 24.79 18.94
N GLN A 255 13.87 24.15 20.06
CA GLN A 255 12.87 23.54 20.92
C GLN A 255 11.87 24.58 21.47
N GLN A 256 12.35 25.72 21.93
CA GLN A 256 11.46 26.79 22.41
C GLN A 256 10.57 27.30 21.30
N LEU A 257 11.13 27.56 20.12
CA LEU A 257 10.36 28.00 18.95
C LEU A 257 9.32 26.95 18.52
N PHE A 258 9.68 25.67 18.55
CA PHE A 258 8.76 24.57 18.29
C PHE A 258 7.62 24.54 19.32
N ASN A 259 7.91 24.64 20.60
CA ASN A 259 6.92 24.65 21.67
C ASN A 259 5.93 25.84 21.51
N ASP A 260 6.44 27.01 21.16
CA ASP A 260 5.63 28.22 21.03
C ASP A 260 4.73 28.23 19.79
N ASN A 261 5.16 27.59 18.69
CA ASN A 261 4.49 27.71 17.39
C ASN A 261 3.88 26.41 16.86
N CYS A 262 4.39 25.23 17.27
CA CYS A 262 4.07 23.95 16.63
C CYS A 262 3.31 22.98 17.56
N MET A 263 3.57 23.01 18.88
CA MET A 263 2.96 22.10 19.88
C MET A 263 1.44 22.21 20.00
N SER A 264 0.83 23.28 19.49
CA SER A 264 -0.64 23.38 19.44
C SER A 264 -1.28 22.34 18.50
N CYS A 265 -0.52 21.83 17.55
CA CYS A 265 -0.96 20.84 16.55
C CYS A 265 -0.17 19.53 16.60
N HIS A 266 1.11 19.59 16.97
CA HIS A 266 2.03 18.45 17.01
C HIS A 266 2.33 18.01 18.45
N ALA A 267 2.76 16.76 18.62
CA ALA A 267 3.35 16.24 19.85
C ALA A 267 4.76 15.70 19.59
N ILE A 268 5.56 15.57 20.64
CA ILE A 268 6.81 14.84 20.66
C ILE A 268 6.66 13.73 21.69
N GLY A 269 6.58 12.47 21.23
CA GLY A 269 6.36 11.31 22.09
C GLY A 269 4.93 11.19 22.65
N GLY A 270 4.63 10.09 23.31
CA GLY A 270 3.35 9.80 23.95
C GLY A 270 2.16 9.71 23.00
N ALA A 271 0.98 9.98 23.52
CA ALA A 271 -0.26 9.97 22.76
C ALA A 271 -0.32 11.13 21.74
N SER A 272 -1.19 10.98 20.73
CA SER A 272 -1.37 11.97 19.67
C SER A 272 -1.79 13.36 20.19
N ALA A 273 -1.25 14.41 19.59
CA ALA A 273 -1.71 15.78 19.78
C ALA A 273 -3.11 16.08 19.18
N GLY A 274 -3.61 15.20 18.32
CA GLY A 274 -4.97 15.19 17.80
C GLY A 274 -5.23 15.94 16.51
N VAL A 275 -4.42 16.95 16.11
CA VAL A 275 -4.64 17.74 14.88
C VAL A 275 -3.58 17.47 13.83
N GLY A 276 -2.31 17.40 14.24
CA GLY A 276 -1.18 17.11 13.38
C GLY A 276 -0.44 15.84 13.81
N PRO A 277 0.50 15.35 13.00
CA PRO A 277 1.27 14.16 13.32
C PRO A 277 2.13 14.33 14.57
N ASN A 278 2.28 13.25 15.35
CA ASN A 278 3.30 13.15 16.37
C ASN A 278 4.68 13.11 15.68
N LEU A 279 5.62 13.94 16.15
CA LEU A 279 6.95 14.11 15.57
C LEU A 279 8.06 13.48 16.43
N GLY A 280 7.72 12.66 17.43
CA GLY A 280 8.69 11.81 18.12
C GLY A 280 9.44 10.93 17.12
N ASN A 281 10.71 10.68 17.38
CA ASN A 281 11.62 9.92 16.47
C ASN A 281 11.69 10.48 15.04
N PHE A 282 11.62 11.83 14.88
CA PHE A 282 11.57 12.47 13.56
C PHE A 282 12.87 12.27 12.76
N ALA A 283 14.02 12.26 13.43
CA ALA A 283 15.32 12.11 12.78
C ALA A 283 15.47 10.77 12.05
N ASN A 284 14.81 9.72 12.52
CA ASN A 284 14.86 8.38 11.95
C ASN A 284 13.86 8.16 10.80
N ARG A 285 13.05 9.17 10.43
CA ARG A 285 12.12 9.04 9.32
C ARG A 285 12.84 9.13 7.98
N GLU A 286 12.57 8.19 7.12
CA GLU A 286 13.13 8.17 5.76
C GLU A 286 12.58 9.29 4.87
N LYS A 287 11.38 9.83 5.19
CA LYS A 287 10.73 10.87 4.39
C LYS A 287 10.14 11.97 5.27
N ILE A 288 10.38 13.22 4.88
CA ILE A 288 9.67 14.37 5.41
C ILE A 288 8.30 14.42 4.72
N ALA A 289 7.23 14.57 5.50
CA ALA A 289 5.85 14.60 5.02
C ALA A 289 5.46 13.39 4.14
N GLY A 290 6.21 12.28 4.22
CA GLY A 290 6.03 11.06 3.43
C GLY A 290 6.52 11.16 1.98
N VAL A 291 7.10 12.28 1.53
CA VAL A 291 7.47 12.49 0.11
C VAL A 291 8.86 13.09 -0.10
N LEU A 292 9.34 14.00 0.76
CA LEU A 292 10.63 14.66 0.60
C LEU A 292 11.75 13.83 1.24
N GLN A 293 12.96 13.94 0.67
CA GLN A 293 14.16 13.37 1.28
C GLN A 293 14.47 14.06 2.61
N PRO A 294 14.96 13.32 3.64
CA PRO A 294 15.29 13.89 4.94
C PRO A 294 16.56 14.74 4.82
N SER A 295 16.35 16.05 4.70
CA SER A 295 17.39 17.06 4.72
C SER A 295 16.89 18.32 5.37
N LYS A 296 17.82 19.11 5.97
CA LYS A 296 17.46 20.39 6.59
C LYS A 296 16.76 21.34 5.61
N ASP A 297 17.26 21.44 4.40
CA ASP A 297 16.69 22.34 3.38
C ASP A 297 15.25 21.96 3.02
N ASN A 298 14.98 20.65 2.83
CA ASN A 298 13.64 20.15 2.55
C ASN A 298 12.70 20.33 3.74
N LEU A 299 13.21 20.19 4.96
CA LEU A 299 12.41 20.38 6.17
C LEU A 299 12.04 21.87 6.37
N VAL A 300 12.99 22.77 6.15
CA VAL A 300 12.74 24.23 6.17
C VAL A 300 11.72 24.61 5.11
N ASP A 301 11.86 24.09 3.90
CA ASP A 301 10.91 24.34 2.81
C ASP A 301 9.51 23.80 3.16
N TRP A 302 9.42 22.59 3.72
CA TRP A 302 8.15 22.03 4.20
C TRP A 302 7.50 22.88 5.31
N ILE A 303 8.27 23.36 6.27
CA ILE A 303 7.76 24.23 7.36
C ILE A 303 7.21 25.55 6.81
N LEU A 304 7.89 26.15 5.82
CA LEU A 304 7.51 27.44 5.27
C LEU A 304 6.45 27.36 4.17
N HIS A 305 6.49 26.31 3.34
CA HIS A 305 5.70 26.18 2.12
C HIS A 305 5.01 24.81 1.98
N PRO A 306 4.26 24.35 3.00
CA PRO A 306 3.68 22.99 2.99
C PRO A 306 2.69 22.76 1.82
N ASP A 307 1.97 23.78 1.38
CA ASP A 307 1.03 23.70 0.25
C ASP A 307 1.71 23.55 -1.12
N GLU A 308 2.98 23.95 -1.26
CA GLU A 308 3.75 23.74 -2.50
C GLU A 308 4.16 22.26 -2.63
N VAL A 309 4.41 21.60 -1.50
CA VAL A 309 4.78 20.17 -1.44
C VAL A 309 3.55 19.28 -1.50
N LYS A 310 2.55 19.55 -0.67
CA LYS A 310 1.28 18.81 -0.60
C LYS A 310 0.09 19.79 -0.72
N PRO A 311 -0.35 20.12 -1.93
CA PRO A 311 -1.49 21.02 -2.12
C PRO A 311 -2.75 20.58 -1.37
N GLY A 312 -3.34 21.49 -0.61
CA GLY A 312 -4.56 21.25 0.16
C GLY A 312 -4.33 20.52 1.49
N ASN A 313 -3.09 20.44 1.98
CA ASN A 313 -2.83 20.00 3.35
C ASN A 313 -3.33 21.03 4.39
N GLN A 314 -3.39 20.63 5.67
CA GLN A 314 -3.93 21.49 6.72
C GLN A 314 -2.86 22.21 7.54
N MET A 315 -1.57 21.97 7.29
CA MET A 315 -0.47 22.69 7.94
C MET A 315 -0.42 24.12 7.43
N PRO A 316 -0.56 25.15 8.30
CA PRO A 316 -0.54 26.54 7.86
C PRO A 316 0.83 26.96 7.33
N PRO A 317 0.91 27.67 6.20
CA PRO A 317 2.18 28.16 5.66
C PRO A 317 2.71 29.35 6.47
N GLN A 318 4.03 29.54 6.47
CA GLN A 318 4.71 30.73 7.01
C GLN A 318 4.35 31.06 8.46
N LEU A 319 4.23 30.05 9.32
CA LEU A 319 3.98 30.24 10.76
C LEU A 319 5.15 30.93 11.48
N VAL A 320 6.37 30.84 10.92
CA VAL A 320 7.61 31.34 11.50
C VAL A 320 8.46 31.99 10.40
N GLU A 321 9.43 32.81 10.81
CA GLU A 321 10.40 33.40 9.88
C GLU A 321 11.42 32.36 9.40
N PRO A 322 12.07 32.53 8.23
CA PRO A 322 13.01 31.53 7.69
C PRO A 322 14.13 31.13 8.66
N GLY A 323 14.70 32.09 9.40
CA GLY A 323 15.75 31.80 10.38
C GLY A 323 15.27 31.05 11.62
N GLU A 324 13.98 31.15 11.94
CA GLU A 324 13.34 30.37 13.01
C GLU A 324 13.02 28.94 12.51
N ALA A 325 12.56 28.81 11.26
CA ALA A 325 12.33 27.51 10.63
C ALA A 325 13.62 26.67 10.56
N GLU A 326 14.78 27.29 10.29
CA GLU A 326 16.09 26.61 10.32
C GLU A 326 16.42 26.02 11.71
N LYS A 327 16.12 26.75 12.79
CA LYS A 327 16.36 26.30 14.16
C LYS A 327 15.40 25.20 14.59
N ILE A 328 14.12 25.30 14.16
CA ILE A 328 13.12 24.26 14.38
C ILE A 328 13.53 22.99 13.62
N ALA A 329 14.04 23.13 12.39
CA ALA A 329 14.52 22.01 11.60
C ALA A 329 15.72 21.31 12.26
N ASP A 330 16.67 22.07 12.80
CA ASP A 330 17.80 21.52 13.57
C ASP A 330 17.32 20.70 14.77
N TYR A 331 16.36 21.24 15.53
CA TYR A 331 15.75 20.53 16.67
C TYR A 331 15.06 19.23 16.25
N LEU A 332 14.24 19.24 15.21
CA LEU A 332 13.51 18.05 14.77
C LEU A 332 14.44 16.97 14.21
N LEU A 333 15.53 17.34 13.56
CA LEU A 333 16.54 16.41 13.03
C LEU A 333 17.46 15.83 14.13
N GLU A 334 17.37 16.30 15.36
CA GLU A 334 18.04 15.72 16.53
C GLU A 334 17.14 14.76 17.35
N LEU A 335 15.86 14.61 16.98
CA LEU A 335 14.89 13.73 17.64
C LEU A 335 15.09 12.28 17.18
N ASP A 336 16.17 11.67 17.67
CA ASP A 336 16.60 10.31 17.41
C ASP A 336 16.38 9.48 18.69
N HIS A 337 15.35 8.64 18.69
CA HIS A 337 14.92 7.92 19.91
C HIS A 337 14.90 6.39 19.73
N SER A 338 14.87 5.88 18.51
CA SER A 338 14.92 4.45 18.26
C SER A 338 15.56 4.15 16.90
N ASP A 339 16.58 3.32 16.92
CA ASP A 339 17.28 2.83 15.72
C ASP A 339 16.63 1.56 15.14
N VAL A 340 15.56 1.05 15.77
CA VAL A 340 14.89 -0.17 15.32
C VAL A 340 14.34 0.02 13.89
N GLY A 341 14.70 -0.89 13.00
CA GLY A 341 14.27 -0.89 11.60
C GLY A 341 15.14 -0.05 10.65
N ASN A 342 16.09 0.75 11.14
CA ASN A 342 16.98 1.58 10.30
C ASN A 342 17.81 0.73 9.32
N ASP A 343 18.27 -0.45 9.75
CA ASP A 343 19.04 -1.39 8.92
C ASP A 343 18.21 -1.95 7.76
N LEU A 344 16.89 -2.12 7.96
CA LEU A 344 15.95 -2.62 6.97
C LEU A 344 15.67 -1.57 5.87
N GLU A 345 15.62 -0.30 6.27
CA GLU A 345 15.41 0.81 5.32
C GLU A 345 16.60 0.98 4.38
N MET A 346 17.84 0.85 4.87
CA MET A 346 19.03 0.92 4.02
C MET A 346 19.06 -0.19 2.96
N GLN A 347 18.55 -1.39 3.26
CA GLN A 347 18.47 -2.49 2.31
C GLN A 347 17.44 -2.22 1.20
N SER A 348 16.35 -1.53 1.49
CA SER A 348 15.30 -1.23 0.51
C SER A 348 15.71 -0.19 -0.55
N VAL A 349 16.73 0.61 -0.29
CA VAL A 349 17.26 1.66 -1.19
C VAL A 349 18.32 1.10 -2.15
N GLU A 350 18.95 -0.02 -1.81
CA GLU A 350 20.02 -0.65 -2.62
C GLU A 350 19.48 -1.67 -3.65
N GLU A 351 18.24 -2.12 -3.57
CA GLU A 351 17.57 -3.02 -4.54
C GLU A 351 16.75 -2.25 -5.60
#